data_25c64adace65fb1926833b2410f391be
#
_entry.id   25c64adace65fb1926833b2410f391be
#
_cell.length_a   1.000
_cell.length_b   1.000
_cell.length_c   1.000
_cell.angle_alpha   90.00
_cell.angle_beta   90.00
_cell.angle_gamma   90.00
#
_symmetry.space_group_name_H-M   'P 1'
#
loop_
_entity.id
_entity.type
_entity.pdbx_description
1 polymer ?
#
loop_
_entity_poly.entity_id
_entity_poly.type
_entity_poly.pdbx_seq_one_letter_code
_entity_poly.pdbx_strand_id
1 'polypeptide(L)'
;MTDEKPVVYVLHGDDSIEIEKFVAALTARVAESGMADLNLTQMDGRAYNESDLKTAALSMPFLSDRRLVILDQAQAVLSKNSGDHWRPFLNSLPETTALVLIARDEFLSGGKNRGWQTLDQKHWIWKWIEEAGPRGFYRACRQPAAGEMAGWIRQKAEAMQGKFTPGAAIALADHTGTDTQYTSQEITKLLTYVDYQRPVEVEDIELLTAPGGQVNVFDMVDGLADGNVSRAMRLLKGLLDETDPFSLFGMVVRQFRLLIQAREVMDAGGSVDTLSQELRIPNFVARKLSGQAGRFSPERLSAVYHRLLELDEGTKTGLWPAELALELFVAELKG
;
A
#
# COMPACT_ATOMS: atom_id res chain seq x y z
N MET A 1 17.59 6.88 -34.88
CA MET A 1 17.64 6.68 -33.41
C MET A 1 17.53 5.19 -33.22
N THR A 2 18.59 4.53 -32.76
CA THR A 2 18.60 3.09 -32.46
C THR A 2 17.58 2.84 -31.38
N ASP A 3 16.63 1.96 -31.65
CA ASP A 3 15.56 1.51 -30.73
C ASP A 3 16.19 0.51 -29.72
N GLU A 4 17.21 0.97 -29.00
CA GLU A 4 17.92 0.17 -28.00
C GLU A 4 16.99 -0.04 -26.80
N LYS A 5 16.47 -1.26 -26.68
CA LYS A 5 15.59 -1.65 -25.57
C LYS A 5 16.45 -1.92 -24.33
N PRO A 6 16.09 -1.41 -23.15
CA PRO A 6 16.83 -1.68 -21.91
C PRO A 6 16.99 -3.19 -21.65
N VAL A 7 18.17 -3.57 -21.15
CA VAL A 7 18.51 -4.95 -20.79
C VAL A 7 18.20 -5.22 -19.31
N VAL A 8 18.40 -4.21 -18.46
CA VAL A 8 18.10 -4.30 -17.03
C VAL A 8 17.07 -3.25 -16.66
N TYR A 9 16.01 -3.70 -16.04
CA TYR A 9 14.92 -2.87 -15.50
C TYR A 9 14.99 -2.95 -13.97
N VAL A 10 15.02 -1.82 -13.30
CA VAL A 10 14.91 -1.74 -11.84
C VAL A 10 13.61 -1.05 -11.49
N LEU A 11 12.70 -1.80 -10.88
CA LEU A 11 11.42 -1.29 -10.35
C LEU A 11 11.57 -1.20 -8.83
N HIS A 12 11.32 -0.04 -8.26
CA HIS A 12 11.55 0.19 -6.84
C HIS A 12 10.42 0.97 -6.19
N GLY A 13 9.93 0.50 -5.06
CA GLY A 13 8.93 1.20 -4.27
C GLY A 13 7.91 0.28 -3.60
N ASP A 14 6.83 0.89 -3.12
CA ASP A 14 5.75 0.27 -2.35
C ASP A 14 4.42 0.16 -3.13
N ASP A 15 4.32 0.70 -4.35
CA ASP A 15 3.14 0.54 -5.21
C ASP A 15 3.20 -0.78 -5.99
N SER A 16 2.71 -1.85 -5.35
CA SER A 16 2.64 -3.19 -5.95
C SER A 16 1.84 -3.22 -7.25
N ILE A 17 0.80 -2.39 -7.39
CA ILE A 17 -0.05 -2.37 -8.58
C ILE A 17 0.69 -1.78 -9.77
N GLU A 18 1.43 -0.70 -9.55
CA GLU A 18 2.24 -0.11 -10.61
C GLU A 18 3.34 -1.08 -11.06
N ILE A 19 3.99 -1.76 -10.11
CA ILE A 19 4.97 -2.82 -10.39
C ILE A 19 4.33 -3.93 -11.22
N GLU A 20 3.20 -4.49 -10.79
CA GLU A 20 2.51 -5.57 -11.49
C GLU A 20 2.06 -5.19 -12.90
N LYS A 21 1.53 -3.96 -13.07
CA LYS A 21 1.18 -3.45 -14.41
C LYS A 21 2.37 -3.34 -15.34
N PHE A 22 3.50 -2.87 -14.82
CA PHE A 22 4.72 -2.77 -15.61
C PHE A 22 5.25 -4.14 -16.02
N VAL A 23 5.28 -5.09 -15.08
CA VAL A 23 5.67 -6.48 -15.32
C VAL A 23 4.73 -7.14 -16.33
N ALA A 24 3.42 -6.98 -16.17
CA ALA A 24 2.43 -7.51 -17.09
C ALA A 24 2.62 -6.99 -18.53
N ALA A 25 2.93 -5.70 -18.68
CA ALA A 25 3.21 -5.11 -19.99
C ALA A 25 4.48 -5.69 -20.65
N LEU A 26 5.53 -5.99 -19.87
CA LEU A 26 6.72 -6.66 -20.39
C LEU A 26 6.44 -8.13 -20.75
N THR A 27 5.69 -8.83 -19.89
CA THR A 27 5.29 -10.23 -20.12
C THR A 27 4.42 -10.36 -21.37
N ALA A 28 3.46 -9.45 -21.57
CA ALA A 28 2.61 -9.44 -22.76
C ALA A 28 3.43 -9.35 -24.06
N ARG A 29 4.47 -8.51 -24.10
CA ARG A 29 5.37 -8.38 -25.25
C ARG A 29 6.14 -9.68 -25.58
N VAL A 30 6.51 -10.45 -24.56
CA VAL A 30 7.17 -11.75 -24.76
C VAL A 30 6.13 -12.78 -25.19
N ALA A 31 4.90 -12.69 -24.71
CA ALA A 31 3.79 -13.57 -25.07
C ALA A 31 3.34 -13.44 -26.52
N GLU A 32 3.55 -12.29 -27.17
CA GLU A 32 3.23 -12.08 -28.60
C GLU A 32 3.95 -13.10 -29.53
N SER A 33 5.09 -13.65 -29.08
CA SER A 33 5.80 -14.70 -29.81
C SER A 33 5.13 -16.08 -29.76
N GLY A 34 4.09 -16.27 -28.94
CA GLY A 34 3.45 -17.57 -28.68
C GLY A 34 4.27 -18.54 -27.82
N MET A 35 5.48 -18.13 -27.37
CA MET A 35 6.43 -18.97 -26.62
C MET A 35 6.76 -18.37 -25.25
N ALA A 36 5.77 -17.74 -24.61
CA ALA A 36 5.96 -17.07 -23.30
C ALA A 36 6.54 -18.00 -22.24
N ASP A 37 6.01 -19.20 -22.08
CA ASP A 37 6.41 -20.17 -21.04
C ASP A 37 7.88 -20.59 -21.13
N LEU A 38 8.47 -20.56 -22.33
CA LEU A 38 9.87 -20.91 -22.57
C LEU A 38 10.81 -19.71 -22.41
N ASN A 39 10.29 -18.50 -22.50
CA ASN A 39 11.06 -17.26 -22.48
C ASN A 39 10.80 -16.39 -21.25
N LEU A 40 9.95 -16.83 -20.33
CA LEU A 40 9.69 -16.18 -19.05
C LEU A 40 10.26 -17.03 -17.91
N THR A 41 11.05 -16.38 -17.05
CA THR A 41 11.54 -17.00 -15.80
C THR A 41 11.28 -16.02 -14.67
N GLN A 42 10.63 -16.48 -13.60
CA GLN A 42 10.37 -15.68 -12.43
C GLN A 42 10.96 -16.34 -11.19
N MET A 43 11.64 -15.56 -10.36
CA MET A 43 12.34 -16.01 -9.15
C MET A 43 12.05 -15.05 -7.99
N ASP A 44 12.03 -15.58 -6.76
CA ASP A 44 11.98 -14.78 -5.53
C ASP A 44 13.41 -14.60 -5.00
N GLY A 45 13.88 -13.37 -4.83
CA GLY A 45 15.21 -13.04 -4.34
C GLY A 45 15.52 -13.54 -2.93
N ARG A 46 14.50 -13.87 -2.14
CA ARG A 46 14.67 -14.48 -0.81
C ARG A 46 15.01 -15.97 -0.85
N ALA A 47 14.73 -16.63 -1.96
CA ALA A 47 14.90 -18.08 -2.13
C ALA A 47 15.56 -18.45 -3.48
N TYR A 48 16.18 -17.47 -4.17
CA TYR A 48 16.77 -17.71 -5.48
C TYR A 48 18.11 -18.47 -5.40
N ASN A 49 18.43 -19.16 -6.49
CA ASN A 49 19.76 -19.71 -6.73
C ASN A 49 20.48 -18.83 -7.76
N GLU A 50 21.66 -18.35 -7.42
CA GLU A 50 22.43 -17.46 -8.30
C GLU A 50 22.81 -18.13 -9.62
N SER A 51 23.16 -19.43 -9.61
CA SER A 51 23.48 -20.19 -10.81
C SER A 51 22.30 -20.27 -11.76
N ASP A 52 21.10 -20.47 -11.22
CA ASP A 52 19.86 -20.56 -11.99
C ASP A 52 19.50 -19.20 -12.60
N LEU A 53 19.66 -18.12 -11.82
CA LEU A 53 19.47 -16.76 -12.34
C LEU A 53 20.41 -16.44 -13.48
N LYS A 54 21.72 -16.74 -13.32
CA LYS A 54 22.73 -16.51 -14.35
C LYS A 54 22.43 -17.35 -15.60
N THR A 55 22.08 -18.61 -15.41
CA THR A 55 21.70 -19.52 -16.51
C THR A 55 20.48 -18.98 -17.25
N ALA A 56 19.44 -18.59 -16.54
CA ALA A 56 18.24 -18.03 -17.16
C ALA A 56 18.51 -16.73 -17.91
N ALA A 57 19.30 -15.82 -17.33
CA ALA A 57 19.54 -14.49 -17.88
C ALA A 57 20.56 -14.48 -19.04
N LEU A 58 21.48 -15.46 -19.09
CA LEU A 58 22.49 -15.57 -20.15
C LEU A 58 22.08 -16.51 -21.29
N SER A 59 20.97 -17.24 -21.11
CA SER A 59 20.46 -18.14 -22.16
C SER A 59 19.81 -17.38 -23.30
N MET A 60 20.00 -17.86 -24.51
CA MET A 60 19.33 -17.28 -25.69
C MET A 60 17.80 -17.52 -25.61
N PRO A 61 16.99 -16.58 -26.09
CA PRO A 61 15.54 -16.77 -26.20
C PRO A 61 15.21 -17.91 -27.19
N PHE A 62 14.13 -18.63 -26.89
CA PHE A 62 13.67 -19.71 -27.77
C PHE A 62 12.58 -19.20 -28.71
N LEU A 63 12.86 -19.16 -30.00
CA LEU A 63 11.94 -18.69 -31.05
C LEU A 63 11.26 -17.34 -30.73
N SER A 64 11.97 -16.45 -30.08
CA SER A 64 11.50 -15.11 -29.68
C SER A 64 12.67 -14.13 -29.76
N ASP A 65 12.37 -12.85 -29.89
CA ASP A 65 13.39 -11.79 -29.93
C ASP A 65 14.03 -11.56 -28.56
N ARG A 66 13.31 -11.85 -27.47
CA ARG A 66 13.77 -11.56 -26.11
C ARG A 66 13.33 -12.59 -25.10
N ARG A 67 14.17 -12.79 -24.09
CA ARG A 67 13.89 -13.52 -22.87
C ARG A 67 13.64 -12.58 -21.73
N LEU A 68 12.61 -12.83 -20.93
CA LEU A 68 12.25 -12.05 -19.74
C LEU A 68 12.59 -12.85 -18.47
N VAL A 69 13.46 -12.29 -17.64
CA VAL A 69 13.82 -12.87 -16.35
C VAL A 69 13.43 -11.87 -15.26
N ILE A 70 12.59 -12.27 -14.33
CA ILE A 70 12.08 -11.45 -13.25
C ILE A 70 12.65 -11.95 -11.94
N LEU A 71 13.33 -11.09 -11.20
CA LEU A 71 13.76 -11.32 -9.82
C LEU A 71 12.93 -10.41 -8.92
N ASP A 72 11.88 -10.95 -8.32
CA ASP A 72 11.10 -10.25 -7.30
C ASP A 72 11.85 -10.25 -5.97
N GLN A 73 11.56 -9.33 -5.08
CA GLN A 73 12.27 -9.15 -3.80
C GLN A 73 13.79 -8.99 -3.97
N ALA A 74 14.20 -8.31 -5.04
CA ALA A 74 15.62 -8.13 -5.37
C ALA A 74 16.42 -7.41 -4.25
N GLN A 75 15.76 -6.60 -3.38
CA GLN A 75 16.40 -5.99 -2.22
C GLN A 75 17.00 -7.01 -1.24
N ALA A 76 16.52 -8.24 -1.24
CA ALA A 76 17.07 -9.30 -0.37
C ALA A 76 18.51 -9.68 -0.77
N VAL A 77 18.87 -9.51 -2.04
CA VAL A 77 20.16 -9.90 -2.61
C VAL A 77 21.00 -8.71 -3.04
N LEU A 78 20.38 -7.59 -3.37
CA LEU A 78 21.06 -6.34 -3.72
C LEU A 78 21.46 -5.58 -2.43
N SER A 79 22.50 -6.06 -1.75
CA SER A 79 23.03 -5.33 -0.59
C SER A 79 23.89 -4.13 -1.02
N LYS A 80 24.12 -3.18 -0.10
CA LYS A 80 24.97 -1.99 -0.37
C LYS A 80 26.38 -2.35 -0.86
N ASN A 81 26.91 -3.49 -0.44
CA ASN A 81 28.26 -3.93 -0.73
C ASN A 81 28.34 -4.99 -1.83
N SER A 82 27.22 -5.37 -2.45
CA SER A 82 27.21 -6.41 -3.48
C SER A 82 27.53 -5.90 -4.89
N GLY A 83 27.81 -4.62 -5.04
CA GLY A 83 28.06 -3.99 -6.35
C GLY A 83 29.18 -4.64 -7.15
N ASP A 84 30.30 -4.99 -6.51
CA ASP A 84 31.46 -5.61 -7.18
C ASP A 84 31.11 -7.00 -7.73
N HIS A 85 30.15 -7.68 -7.09
CA HIS A 85 29.67 -8.97 -7.52
C HIS A 85 28.63 -8.86 -8.65
N TRP A 86 27.67 -7.93 -8.53
CA TRP A 86 26.56 -7.78 -9.48
C TRP A 86 26.93 -7.05 -10.77
N ARG A 87 27.79 -6.02 -10.71
CA ARG A 87 28.16 -5.21 -11.89
C ARG A 87 28.74 -6.01 -13.05
N PRO A 88 29.68 -6.96 -12.85
CA PRO A 88 30.17 -7.80 -13.95
C PRO A 88 29.07 -8.64 -14.60
N PHE A 89 28.16 -9.18 -13.80
CA PHE A 89 27.02 -9.95 -14.29
C PHE A 89 26.06 -9.08 -15.11
N LEU A 90 25.66 -7.94 -14.59
CA LEU A 90 24.74 -7.02 -15.29
C LEU A 90 25.35 -6.53 -16.61
N ASN A 91 26.67 -6.28 -16.65
CA ASN A 91 27.37 -5.86 -17.85
C ASN A 91 27.49 -6.98 -18.90
N SER A 92 27.48 -8.25 -18.47
CA SER A 92 27.59 -9.43 -19.35
C SER A 92 26.28 -9.85 -20.01
N LEU A 93 25.14 -9.25 -19.59
CA LEU A 93 23.82 -9.63 -20.11
C LEU A 93 23.69 -9.35 -21.61
N PRO A 94 23.19 -10.30 -22.41
CA PRO A 94 22.98 -10.09 -23.85
C PRO A 94 21.78 -9.15 -24.09
N GLU A 95 21.77 -8.46 -25.23
CA GLU A 95 20.68 -7.55 -25.65
C GLU A 95 19.33 -8.25 -25.82
N THR A 96 19.37 -9.56 -26.04
CA THR A 96 18.19 -10.43 -26.12
C THR A 96 17.55 -10.73 -24.78
N THR A 97 18.16 -10.29 -23.65
CA THR A 97 17.60 -10.46 -22.31
C THR A 97 16.94 -9.18 -21.82
N ALA A 98 15.85 -9.33 -21.09
CA ALA A 98 15.28 -8.32 -20.22
C ALA A 98 15.28 -8.87 -18.79
N LEU A 99 16.23 -8.39 -17.96
CA LEU A 99 16.27 -8.71 -16.53
C LEU A 99 15.51 -7.63 -15.77
N VAL A 100 14.46 -8.02 -15.06
CA VAL A 100 13.64 -7.13 -14.21
C VAL A 100 13.99 -7.42 -12.75
N LEU A 101 14.54 -6.43 -12.08
CA LEU A 101 14.85 -6.44 -10.64
C LEU A 101 13.78 -5.65 -9.91
N ILE A 102 12.94 -6.32 -9.13
CA ILE A 102 11.88 -5.68 -8.36
C ILE A 102 12.32 -5.55 -6.91
N ALA A 103 12.59 -4.32 -6.49
CA ALA A 103 12.95 -3.99 -5.11
C ALA A 103 11.74 -3.36 -4.41
N ARG A 104 11.04 -4.14 -3.59
CA ARG A 104 9.88 -3.67 -2.85
C ARG A 104 10.28 -3.01 -1.55
N ASP A 105 9.72 -1.85 -1.26
CA ASP A 105 9.88 -1.22 0.04
C ASP A 105 8.96 -1.93 1.04
N GLU A 106 9.54 -2.65 1.99
CA GLU A 106 8.82 -3.42 3.01
C GLU A 106 9.24 -3.00 4.42
N PHE A 107 8.28 -2.93 5.33
CA PHE A 107 8.56 -2.74 6.75
C PHE A 107 8.64 -4.09 7.47
N LEU A 108 9.85 -4.45 7.88
CA LEU A 108 10.08 -5.66 8.69
C LEU A 108 9.76 -5.39 10.16
N SER A 109 8.71 -6.04 10.68
CA SER A 109 8.21 -5.83 12.06
C SER A 109 8.93 -6.65 13.13
N GLY A 110 9.80 -7.62 12.76
CA GLY A 110 10.42 -8.55 13.72
C GLY A 110 11.92 -8.77 13.55
N GLY A 111 12.60 -9.18 14.63
CA GLY A 111 14.01 -9.56 14.66
C GLY A 111 15.00 -8.40 14.74
N LYS A 112 16.29 -8.73 14.52
CA LYS A 112 17.39 -7.75 14.57
C LYS A 112 17.33 -6.67 13.48
N ASN A 113 16.51 -6.87 12.43
CA ASN A 113 16.39 -5.99 11.27
C ASN A 113 15.04 -5.25 11.23
N ARG A 114 14.47 -4.92 12.39
CA ARG A 114 13.24 -4.13 12.44
C ARG A 114 13.46 -2.77 11.74
N GLY A 115 12.66 -2.47 10.73
CA GLY A 115 12.75 -1.22 9.97
C GLY A 115 12.34 -1.38 8.51
N TRP A 116 12.42 -0.31 7.75
CA TRP A 116 12.18 -0.33 6.33
C TRP A 116 13.32 -1.04 5.59
N GLN A 117 13.00 -2.08 4.85
CA GLN A 117 13.90 -2.67 3.86
C GLN A 117 13.64 -1.99 2.53
N THR A 118 14.58 -1.18 2.09
CA THR A 118 14.51 -0.40 0.85
C THR A 118 15.89 -0.24 0.24
N LEU A 119 15.96 0.06 -1.04
CA LEU A 119 17.22 0.48 -1.68
C LEU A 119 17.48 1.95 -1.36
N ASP A 120 18.53 2.23 -0.56
CA ASP A 120 18.96 3.56 -0.18
C ASP A 120 19.26 4.42 -1.43
N GLN A 121 19.04 5.74 -1.33
CA GLN A 121 19.34 6.71 -2.40
C GLN A 121 20.80 6.67 -2.88
N LYS A 122 21.75 6.24 -2.03
CA LYS A 122 23.17 6.07 -2.35
C LYS A 122 23.53 4.65 -2.78
N HIS A 123 22.55 3.80 -3.08
CA HIS A 123 22.80 2.43 -3.47
C HIS A 123 23.55 2.39 -4.81
N TRP A 124 24.55 1.48 -4.93
CA TRP A 124 25.42 1.34 -6.10
C TRP A 124 24.65 1.10 -7.40
N ILE A 125 23.44 0.54 -7.34
CA ILE A 125 22.62 0.24 -8.51
C ILE A 125 22.22 1.50 -9.29
N TRP A 126 21.98 2.61 -8.60
CA TRP A 126 21.61 3.88 -9.24
C TRP A 126 22.73 4.40 -10.12
N LYS A 127 23.96 4.40 -9.59
CA LYS A 127 25.16 4.79 -10.34
C LYS A 127 25.40 3.84 -11.52
N TRP A 128 25.17 2.54 -11.33
CA TRP A 128 25.29 1.58 -12.42
C TRP A 128 24.26 1.84 -13.53
N ILE A 129 23.01 2.17 -13.22
CA ILE A 129 21.98 2.51 -14.22
C ILE A 129 22.39 3.75 -15.04
N GLU A 130 22.92 4.78 -14.39
CA GLU A 130 23.43 5.98 -15.07
C GLU A 130 24.59 5.63 -16.01
N GLU A 131 25.55 4.82 -15.56
CA GLU A 131 26.71 4.37 -16.34
C GLU A 131 26.30 3.45 -17.51
N ALA A 132 25.27 2.62 -17.32
CA ALA A 132 24.76 1.70 -18.35
C ALA A 132 24.00 2.40 -19.49
N GLY A 133 23.58 3.64 -19.29
CA GLY A 133 22.88 4.44 -20.30
C GLY A 133 21.61 3.73 -20.81
N PRO A 134 21.44 3.53 -22.14
CA PRO A 134 20.21 2.93 -22.69
C PRO A 134 19.99 1.47 -22.27
N ARG A 135 21.01 0.77 -21.78
CA ARG A 135 20.88 -0.60 -21.28
C ARG A 135 20.22 -0.70 -19.91
N GLY A 136 20.23 0.39 -19.11
CA GLY A 136 19.61 0.48 -17.80
C GLY A 136 18.30 1.26 -17.84
N PHE A 137 17.27 0.76 -17.16
CA PHE A 137 16.00 1.47 -16.99
C PHE A 137 15.62 1.45 -15.51
N TYR A 138 15.16 2.58 -15.01
CA TYR A 138 14.67 2.73 -13.65
C TYR A 138 13.25 3.28 -13.63
N ARG A 139 12.41 2.73 -12.76
CA ARG A 139 11.11 3.29 -12.46
C ARG A 139 10.84 3.26 -10.96
N ALA A 140 10.57 4.42 -10.39
CA ALA A 140 10.05 4.53 -9.04
C ALA A 140 8.55 4.22 -9.07
N CYS A 141 8.16 3.17 -8.32
CA CYS A 141 6.77 2.74 -8.15
C CYS A 141 6.37 3.03 -6.69
N ARG A 142 6.09 4.29 -6.40
CA ARG A 142 5.76 4.75 -5.05
C ARG A 142 4.30 5.12 -4.95
N GLN A 143 3.69 4.71 -3.85
CA GLN A 143 2.37 5.23 -3.51
C GLN A 143 2.46 6.73 -3.30
N PRO A 144 1.48 7.50 -3.80
CA PRO A 144 1.45 8.93 -3.60
C PRO A 144 1.33 9.25 -2.11
N ALA A 145 2.05 10.27 -1.66
CA ALA A 145 1.84 10.82 -0.32
C ALA A 145 0.41 11.38 -0.19
N ALA A 146 -0.10 11.47 1.05
CA ALA A 146 -1.46 11.94 1.30
C ALA A 146 -1.77 13.29 0.63
N GLY A 147 -0.80 14.23 0.61
CA GLY A 147 -0.96 15.53 -0.06
C GLY A 147 -0.93 15.47 -1.58
N GLU A 148 -0.49 14.35 -2.17
CA GLU A 148 -0.37 14.14 -3.61
C GLU A 148 -1.56 13.34 -4.18
N MET A 149 -2.35 12.69 -3.30
CA MET A 149 -3.44 11.80 -3.70
C MET A 149 -4.47 12.48 -4.61
N ALA A 150 -4.87 13.71 -4.32
CA ALA A 150 -5.83 14.44 -5.16
C ALA A 150 -5.28 14.68 -6.59
N GLY A 151 -3.98 14.98 -6.71
CA GLY A 151 -3.29 15.09 -7.99
C GLY A 151 -3.24 13.76 -8.73
N TRP A 152 -2.89 12.70 -8.01
CA TRP A 152 -2.84 11.33 -8.54
C TRP A 152 -4.22 10.84 -9.03
N ILE A 153 -5.31 11.11 -8.27
CA ILE A 153 -6.68 10.78 -8.67
C ILE A 153 -7.03 11.42 -10.01
N ARG A 154 -6.72 12.70 -10.18
CA ARG A 154 -7.00 13.41 -11.43
C ARG A 154 -6.21 12.84 -12.61
N GLN A 155 -4.91 12.59 -12.44
CA GLN A 155 -4.08 11.97 -13.47
C GLN A 155 -4.59 10.57 -13.83
N LYS A 156 -5.01 9.80 -12.82
CA LYS A 156 -5.55 8.45 -13.02
C LYS A 156 -6.86 8.49 -13.80
N ALA A 157 -7.76 9.40 -13.45
CA ALA A 157 -9.02 9.61 -14.16
C ALA A 157 -8.79 10.04 -15.62
N GLU A 158 -7.84 10.96 -15.87
CA GLU A 158 -7.46 11.40 -17.22
C GLU A 158 -6.89 10.25 -18.06
N ALA A 159 -6.06 9.38 -17.47
CA ALA A 159 -5.56 8.17 -18.14
C ALA A 159 -6.69 7.18 -18.51
N MET A 160 -7.82 7.24 -17.81
CA MET A 160 -9.05 6.48 -18.08
C MET A 160 -10.06 7.25 -18.92
N GLN A 161 -9.65 8.37 -19.56
CA GLN A 161 -10.49 9.25 -20.37
C GLN A 161 -11.65 9.93 -19.62
N GLY A 162 -11.57 9.98 -18.29
CA GLY A 162 -12.52 10.65 -17.43
C GLY A 162 -11.95 11.92 -16.81
N LYS A 163 -12.75 12.62 -16.01
CA LYS A 163 -12.34 13.85 -15.32
C LYS A 163 -12.91 13.91 -13.91
N PHE A 164 -12.16 14.54 -13.00
CA PHE A 164 -12.60 14.90 -11.66
C PHE A 164 -12.44 16.41 -11.46
N THR A 165 -13.39 17.03 -10.81
CA THR A 165 -13.18 18.39 -10.29
C THR A 165 -12.12 18.37 -9.19
N PRO A 166 -11.39 19.49 -8.95
CA PRO A 166 -10.42 19.54 -7.86
C PRO A 166 -11.03 19.19 -6.50
N GLY A 167 -12.26 19.63 -6.22
CA GLY A 167 -12.99 19.34 -5.00
C GLY A 167 -13.32 17.85 -4.86
N ALA A 168 -13.81 17.21 -5.92
CA ALA A 168 -14.10 15.78 -5.93
C ALA A 168 -12.83 14.93 -5.71
N ALA A 169 -11.70 15.32 -6.31
CA ALA A 169 -10.45 14.61 -6.11
C ALA A 169 -9.94 14.70 -4.65
N ILE A 170 -10.11 15.86 -4.00
CA ILE A 170 -9.80 16.03 -2.58
C ILE A 170 -10.75 15.18 -1.74
N ALA A 171 -12.05 15.27 -1.98
CA ALA A 171 -13.05 14.49 -1.25
C ALA A 171 -12.79 12.97 -1.37
N LEU A 172 -12.50 12.46 -2.57
CA LEU A 172 -12.16 11.05 -2.75
C LEU A 172 -10.86 10.67 -2.02
N ALA A 173 -9.81 11.51 -2.08
CA ALA A 173 -8.57 11.28 -1.34
C ALA A 173 -8.80 11.21 0.16
N ASP A 174 -9.70 12.05 0.69
CA ASP A 174 -10.08 12.03 2.10
C ASP A 174 -10.83 10.74 2.48
N HIS A 175 -11.62 10.18 1.57
CA HIS A 175 -12.35 8.92 1.78
C HIS A 175 -11.45 7.69 1.67
N THR A 176 -10.54 7.66 0.71
CA THR A 176 -9.76 6.45 0.38
C THR A 176 -8.37 6.43 1.02
N GLY A 177 -7.90 7.57 1.54
CA GLY A 177 -6.54 7.71 2.07
C GLY A 177 -5.48 7.52 0.99
N THR A 178 -4.41 6.78 1.30
CA THR A 178 -3.29 6.51 0.39
C THR A 178 -3.37 5.15 -0.31
N ASP A 179 -4.45 4.41 -0.13
CA ASP A 179 -4.66 3.12 -0.81
C ASP A 179 -4.98 3.33 -2.29
N THR A 180 -3.97 3.16 -3.15
CA THR A 180 -4.10 3.35 -4.59
C THR A 180 -4.98 2.31 -5.26
N GLN A 181 -5.11 1.10 -4.68
CA GLN A 181 -5.96 0.04 -5.20
C GLN A 181 -7.43 0.37 -4.98
N TYR A 182 -7.78 0.63 -3.74
CA TYR A 182 -9.15 1.01 -3.38
C TYR A 182 -9.56 2.29 -4.14
N THR A 183 -8.69 3.31 -4.13
CA THR A 183 -8.95 4.55 -4.86
C THR A 183 -9.14 4.32 -6.37
N SER A 184 -8.39 3.42 -7.00
CA SER A 184 -8.56 3.10 -8.43
C SER A 184 -9.92 2.46 -8.71
N GLN A 185 -10.41 1.61 -7.83
CA GLN A 185 -11.75 1.01 -7.95
C GLN A 185 -12.84 2.06 -7.82
N GLU A 186 -12.71 2.96 -6.84
CA GLU A 186 -13.64 4.07 -6.64
C GLU A 186 -13.65 5.04 -7.83
N ILE A 187 -12.48 5.38 -8.40
CA ILE A 187 -12.39 6.17 -9.63
C ILE A 187 -13.17 5.51 -10.76
N THR A 188 -12.97 4.21 -10.98
CA THR A 188 -13.66 3.46 -12.04
C THR A 188 -15.17 3.49 -11.84
N LYS A 189 -15.64 3.24 -10.63
CA LYS A 189 -17.05 3.27 -10.26
C LYS A 189 -17.68 4.65 -10.51
N LEU A 190 -17.03 5.71 -10.05
CA LEU A 190 -17.51 7.08 -10.18
C LEU A 190 -17.53 7.54 -11.65
N LEU A 191 -16.49 7.23 -12.45
CA LEU A 191 -16.47 7.54 -13.87
C LEU A 191 -17.54 6.78 -14.64
N THR A 192 -17.81 5.53 -14.27
CA THR A 192 -18.89 4.73 -14.87
C THR A 192 -20.26 5.34 -14.53
N TYR A 193 -20.45 5.81 -13.29
CA TYR A 193 -21.71 6.46 -12.88
C TYR A 193 -22.03 7.72 -13.68
N VAL A 194 -21.02 8.58 -13.92
CA VAL A 194 -21.20 9.78 -14.74
C VAL A 194 -21.11 9.49 -16.26
N ASP A 195 -21.05 8.21 -16.63
CA ASP A 195 -20.95 7.73 -18.03
C ASP A 195 -19.83 8.42 -18.83
N TYR A 196 -18.77 8.86 -18.14
CA TYR A 196 -17.65 9.61 -18.72
C TYR A 196 -18.06 10.93 -19.45
N GLN A 197 -19.32 11.38 -19.32
CA GLN A 197 -19.88 12.51 -20.04
C GLN A 197 -19.59 13.87 -19.37
N ARG A 198 -19.38 13.86 -18.07
CA ARG A 198 -19.05 15.05 -17.28
C ARG A 198 -17.97 14.75 -16.24
N PRO A 199 -17.32 15.77 -15.69
CA PRO A 199 -16.46 15.57 -14.52
C PRO A 199 -17.24 15.01 -13.33
N VAL A 200 -16.58 14.17 -12.54
CA VAL A 200 -17.07 13.75 -11.22
C VAL A 200 -17.02 14.95 -10.27
N GLU A 201 -18.10 15.20 -9.55
CA GLU A 201 -18.28 16.28 -8.58
C GLU A 201 -18.31 15.75 -7.14
N VAL A 202 -18.27 16.65 -6.16
CA VAL A 202 -18.25 16.28 -4.72
C VAL A 202 -19.51 15.50 -4.34
N GLU A 203 -20.65 15.89 -4.88
CA GLU A 203 -21.96 15.27 -4.67
C GLU A 203 -21.99 13.81 -5.13
N ASP A 204 -21.25 13.46 -6.20
CA ASP A 204 -21.12 12.09 -6.68
C ASP A 204 -20.33 11.23 -5.69
N ILE A 205 -19.29 11.83 -5.07
CA ILE A 205 -18.52 11.15 -4.02
C ILE A 205 -19.42 10.86 -2.81
N GLU A 206 -20.15 11.87 -2.33
CA GLU A 206 -21.06 11.74 -1.19
C GLU A 206 -22.16 10.71 -1.44
N LEU A 207 -22.63 10.59 -2.67
CA LEU A 207 -23.68 9.67 -3.06
C LEU A 207 -23.20 8.21 -3.19
N LEU A 208 -22.02 7.99 -3.74
CA LEU A 208 -21.59 6.67 -4.20
C LEU A 208 -20.42 6.06 -3.42
N THR A 209 -19.57 6.91 -2.83
CA THR A 209 -18.47 6.41 -2.03
C THR A 209 -18.98 6.18 -0.63
N ALA A 210 -19.32 4.93 -0.32
CA ALA A 210 -19.55 4.56 1.07
C ALA A 210 -18.29 4.95 1.85
N PRO A 211 -18.43 5.54 3.04
CA PRO A 211 -17.27 5.79 3.90
C PRO A 211 -16.53 4.46 4.06
N GLY A 212 -15.30 4.37 3.57
CA GLY A 212 -14.50 3.13 3.66
C GLY A 212 -14.50 2.62 5.11
N GLY A 213 -14.37 1.31 5.34
CA GLY A 213 -14.49 0.70 6.67
C GLY A 213 -13.70 1.41 7.78
N GLN A 214 -12.59 2.10 7.45
CA GLN A 214 -11.88 2.96 8.39
C GLN A 214 -12.68 4.20 8.82
N VAL A 215 -13.39 4.87 7.91
CA VAL A 215 -14.21 6.05 8.25
C VAL A 215 -15.36 5.64 9.16
N ASN A 216 -15.97 4.49 8.88
CA ASN A 216 -17.05 3.95 9.71
C ASN A 216 -16.56 3.51 11.11
N VAL A 217 -15.33 2.97 11.23
CA VAL A 217 -14.72 2.68 12.53
C VAL A 217 -14.44 3.97 13.31
N PHE A 218 -13.95 5.03 12.67
CA PHE A 218 -13.81 6.35 13.31
C PHE A 218 -15.15 6.87 13.85
N ASP A 219 -16.21 6.80 13.07
CA ASP A 219 -17.53 7.28 13.46
C ASP A 219 -18.16 6.42 14.57
N MET A 220 -17.89 5.12 14.56
CA MET A 220 -18.27 4.22 15.67
C MET A 220 -17.54 4.60 16.95
N VAL A 221 -16.22 4.87 16.88
CA VAL A 221 -15.41 5.30 18.02
C VAL A 221 -15.82 6.71 18.51
N ASP A 222 -16.23 7.62 17.60
CA ASP A 222 -16.84 8.89 17.99
C ASP A 222 -18.11 8.67 18.82
N GLY A 223 -18.98 7.73 18.40
CA GLY A 223 -20.14 7.34 19.18
C GLY A 223 -19.79 6.82 20.58
N LEU A 224 -18.71 6.03 20.69
CA LEU A 224 -18.20 5.53 21.99
C LEU A 224 -17.61 6.66 22.84
N ALA A 225 -16.90 7.61 22.23
CA ALA A 225 -16.33 8.76 22.90
C ALA A 225 -17.42 9.68 23.48
N ASP A 226 -18.53 9.83 22.76
CA ASP A 226 -19.69 10.62 23.15
C ASP A 226 -20.63 9.89 24.15
N GLY A 227 -20.32 8.61 24.52
CA GLY A 227 -21.17 7.78 25.36
C GLY A 227 -22.46 7.30 24.66
N ASN A 228 -22.56 7.49 23.34
CA ASN A 228 -23.75 7.10 22.55
C ASN A 228 -23.63 5.68 22.02
N VAL A 229 -23.75 4.71 22.94
CA VAL A 229 -23.68 3.27 22.64
C VAL A 229 -24.68 2.85 21.57
N SER A 230 -25.88 3.43 21.54
CA SER A 230 -26.89 3.10 20.53
C SER A 230 -26.46 3.49 19.12
N ARG A 231 -25.77 4.63 18.97
CA ARG A 231 -25.17 5.05 17.69
C ARG A 231 -24.03 4.14 17.29
N ALA A 232 -23.10 3.88 18.22
CA ALA A 232 -21.95 3.02 17.99
C ALA A 232 -22.38 1.60 17.58
N MET A 233 -23.40 1.04 18.23
CA MET A 233 -23.93 -0.29 17.90
C MET A 233 -24.58 -0.35 16.52
N ARG A 234 -25.31 0.70 16.09
CA ARG A 234 -25.86 0.75 14.72
C ARG A 234 -24.77 0.79 13.67
N LEU A 235 -23.71 1.58 13.92
CA LEU A 235 -22.56 1.65 13.02
C LEU A 235 -21.80 0.32 12.99
N LEU A 236 -21.62 -0.33 14.14
CA LEU A 236 -20.99 -1.66 14.20
C LEU A 236 -21.77 -2.68 13.35
N LYS A 237 -23.10 -2.71 13.44
CA LYS A 237 -23.92 -3.65 12.63
C LYS A 237 -23.73 -3.40 11.14
N GLY A 238 -23.78 -2.14 10.69
CA GLY A 238 -23.49 -1.82 9.29
C GLY A 238 -22.10 -2.26 8.84
N LEU A 239 -21.08 -2.11 9.71
CA LEU A 239 -19.73 -2.57 9.44
C LEU A 239 -19.63 -4.10 9.33
N LEU A 240 -20.35 -4.83 10.18
CA LEU A 240 -20.39 -6.30 10.17
C LEU A 240 -21.11 -6.86 8.93
N ASP A 241 -22.05 -6.12 8.36
CA ASP A 241 -22.71 -6.50 7.11
C ASP A 241 -21.77 -6.39 5.90
N GLU A 242 -20.74 -5.53 5.95
CA GLU A 242 -19.85 -5.21 4.84
C GLU A 242 -18.42 -5.77 5.00
N THR A 243 -18.01 -6.12 6.22
CA THR A 243 -16.62 -6.46 6.55
C THR A 243 -16.54 -7.72 7.39
N ASP A 244 -15.56 -8.58 7.07
CA ASP A 244 -15.26 -9.76 7.89
C ASP A 244 -15.00 -9.38 9.35
N PRO A 245 -15.64 -10.05 10.33
CA PRO A 245 -15.55 -9.70 11.75
C PRO A 245 -14.13 -9.69 12.32
N PHE A 246 -13.23 -10.57 11.88
CA PHE A 246 -11.82 -10.58 12.34
C PHE A 246 -11.06 -9.38 11.79
N SER A 247 -11.30 -9.04 10.52
CA SER A 247 -10.72 -7.85 9.89
C SER A 247 -11.18 -6.58 10.59
N LEU A 248 -12.49 -6.49 10.88
CA LEU A 248 -13.08 -5.38 11.61
C LEU A 248 -12.52 -5.26 13.04
N PHE A 249 -12.37 -6.38 13.74
CA PHE A 249 -11.75 -6.40 15.06
C PHE A 249 -10.32 -5.85 15.03
N GLY A 250 -9.52 -6.25 14.02
CA GLY A 250 -8.18 -5.71 13.79
C GLY A 250 -8.17 -4.19 13.54
N MET A 251 -9.17 -3.67 12.80
CA MET A 251 -9.32 -2.23 12.56
C MET A 251 -9.65 -1.47 13.85
N VAL A 252 -10.52 -2.01 14.70
CA VAL A 252 -10.88 -1.43 16.00
C VAL A 252 -9.65 -1.38 16.92
N VAL A 253 -8.91 -2.48 17.04
CA VAL A 253 -7.67 -2.54 17.81
C VAL A 253 -6.65 -1.51 17.32
N ARG A 254 -6.48 -1.40 16.00
CA ARG A 254 -5.60 -0.39 15.39
C ARG A 254 -6.04 1.03 15.73
N GLN A 255 -7.33 1.32 15.67
CA GLN A 255 -7.87 2.65 15.98
C GLN A 255 -7.56 3.05 17.42
N PHE A 256 -7.81 2.19 18.39
CA PHE A 256 -7.50 2.49 19.80
C PHE A 256 -6.00 2.59 20.08
N ARG A 257 -5.17 1.83 19.38
CA ARG A 257 -3.70 2.01 19.43
C ARG A 257 -3.28 3.39 18.94
N LEU A 258 -3.84 3.85 17.84
CA LEU A 258 -3.57 5.19 17.32
C LEU A 258 -4.06 6.29 18.28
N LEU A 259 -5.21 6.08 18.96
CA LEU A 259 -5.70 7.02 19.97
C LEU A 259 -4.77 7.13 21.18
N ILE A 260 -4.19 6.02 21.65
CA ILE A 260 -3.21 6.03 22.73
C ILE A 260 -1.97 6.82 22.30
N GLN A 261 -1.41 6.53 21.13
CA GLN A 261 -0.24 7.22 20.60
C GLN A 261 -0.53 8.72 20.38
N ALA A 262 -1.72 9.06 19.85
CA ALA A 262 -2.13 10.44 19.68
C ALA A 262 -2.23 11.17 21.01
N ARG A 263 -2.75 10.50 22.04
CA ARG A 263 -2.85 11.07 23.40
C ARG A 263 -1.47 11.33 23.98
N GLU A 264 -0.53 10.42 23.86
CA GLU A 264 0.86 10.58 24.31
C GLU A 264 1.53 11.79 23.65
N VAL A 265 1.39 11.94 22.34
CA VAL A 265 1.95 13.09 21.60
C VAL A 265 1.32 14.40 22.05
N MET A 266 -0.01 14.43 22.23
CA MET A 266 -0.71 15.62 22.67
C MET A 266 -0.35 16.00 24.13
N ASP A 267 -0.25 15.05 25.03
CA ASP A 267 0.13 15.26 26.42
C ASP A 267 1.60 15.75 26.55
N ALA A 268 2.45 15.40 25.59
CA ALA A 268 3.80 15.93 25.44
C ALA A 268 3.84 17.35 24.80
N GLY A 269 2.67 17.95 24.49
CA GLY A 269 2.57 19.27 23.87
C GLY A 269 2.76 19.28 22.35
N GLY A 270 2.68 18.11 21.70
CA GLY A 270 2.76 17.99 20.24
C GLY A 270 1.54 18.54 19.52
N SER A 271 1.74 19.01 18.29
CA SER A 271 0.69 19.52 17.40
C SER A 271 0.12 18.43 16.50
N VAL A 272 -0.93 18.73 15.74
CA VAL A 272 -1.48 17.86 14.68
C VAL A 272 -0.41 17.51 13.64
N ASP A 273 0.47 18.45 13.29
CA ASP A 273 1.56 18.20 12.35
C ASP A 273 2.61 17.26 12.93
N THR A 274 2.94 17.41 14.22
CA THR A 274 3.80 16.47 14.96
C THR A 274 3.19 15.07 14.93
N LEU A 275 1.90 14.96 15.23
CA LEU A 275 1.16 13.70 15.21
C LEU A 275 1.16 13.06 13.82
N SER A 276 0.94 13.84 12.77
CA SER A 276 0.98 13.38 11.38
C SER A 276 2.35 12.80 11.01
N GLN A 277 3.42 13.46 11.43
CA GLN A 277 4.79 13.04 11.15
C GLN A 277 5.20 11.79 11.94
N GLU A 278 4.93 11.76 13.24
CA GLU A 278 5.32 10.65 14.13
C GLU A 278 4.56 9.36 13.80
N LEU A 279 3.24 9.46 13.58
CA LEU A 279 2.41 8.30 13.27
C LEU A 279 2.40 7.98 11.77
N ARG A 280 3.01 8.85 10.93
CA ARG A 280 3.02 8.72 9.47
C ARG A 280 1.62 8.56 8.88
N ILE A 281 0.71 9.38 9.35
CA ILE A 281 -0.69 9.43 8.91
C ILE A 281 -0.99 10.79 8.24
N PRO A 282 -1.96 10.83 7.32
CA PRO A 282 -2.39 12.08 6.71
C PRO A 282 -2.84 13.14 7.74
N ASN A 283 -2.61 14.42 7.46
CA ASN A 283 -2.96 15.52 8.37
C ASN A 283 -4.45 15.56 8.75
N PHE A 284 -5.34 15.19 7.83
CA PHE A 284 -6.78 15.12 8.13
C PHE A 284 -7.10 13.98 9.11
N VAL A 285 -6.43 12.83 8.99
CA VAL A 285 -6.54 11.71 9.94
C VAL A 285 -5.97 12.13 11.29
N ALA A 286 -4.80 12.78 11.32
CA ALA A 286 -4.18 13.28 12.53
C ALA A 286 -5.10 14.28 13.26
N ARG A 287 -5.78 15.17 12.52
CA ARG A 287 -6.74 16.12 13.07
C ARG A 287 -7.96 15.42 13.68
N LYS A 288 -8.55 14.45 12.96
CA LYS A 288 -9.69 13.67 13.45
C LYS A 288 -9.29 12.84 14.68
N LEU A 289 -8.12 12.21 14.63
CA LEU A 289 -7.56 11.40 15.71
C LEU A 289 -7.26 12.23 16.97
N SER A 290 -6.67 13.44 16.80
CA SER A 290 -6.43 14.39 17.89
C SER A 290 -7.73 14.80 18.56
N GLY A 291 -8.77 15.11 17.77
CA GLY A 291 -10.11 15.43 18.28
C GLY A 291 -10.74 14.27 19.07
N GLN A 292 -10.58 13.03 18.60
CA GLN A 292 -11.06 11.83 19.30
C GLN A 292 -10.26 11.55 20.58
N ALA A 293 -8.93 11.58 20.50
CA ALA A 293 -8.05 11.30 21.63
C ALA A 293 -8.30 12.27 22.80
N GLY A 294 -8.64 13.52 22.50
CA GLY A 294 -8.99 14.54 23.50
C GLY A 294 -10.25 14.21 24.33
N ARG A 295 -11.13 13.33 23.83
CA ARG A 295 -12.37 12.93 24.54
C ARG A 295 -12.20 11.74 25.47
N PHE A 296 -11.05 11.06 25.42
CA PHE A 296 -10.72 9.94 26.28
C PHE A 296 -9.65 10.31 27.29
N SER A 297 -9.80 9.89 28.55
CA SER A 297 -8.69 9.97 29.50
C SER A 297 -7.65 8.87 29.19
N PRO A 298 -6.37 9.06 29.59
CA PRO A 298 -5.35 8.01 29.43
C PRO A 298 -5.76 6.69 30.10
N GLU A 299 -6.36 6.78 31.30
CA GLU A 299 -6.81 5.60 32.06
C GLU A 299 -7.92 4.87 31.32
N ARG A 300 -8.87 5.61 30.71
CA ARG A 300 -9.94 5.02 29.90
C ARG A 300 -9.40 4.34 28.66
N LEU A 301 -8.46 4.97 27.93
CA LEU A 301 -7.79 4.34 26.79
C LEU A 301 -7.06 3.06 27.17
N SER A 302 -6.36 3.06 28.30
CA SER A 302 -5.69 1.87 28.82
C SER A 302 -6.68 0.76 29.17
N ALA A 303 -7.77 1.06 29.87
CA ALA A 303 -8.80 0.08 30.20
C ALA A 303 -9.47 -0.52 28.94
N VAL A 304 -9.78 0.32 27.96
CA VAL A 304 -10.32 -0.11 26.66
C VAL A 304 -9.36 -1.05 25.94
N TYR A 305 -8.07 -0.71 25.93
CA TYR A 305 -7.07 -1.52 25.24
C TYR A 305 -6.84 -2.87 25.90
N HIS A 306 -6.89 -2.94 27.24
CA HIS A 306 -6.86 -4.20 27.97
C HIS A 306 -8.09 -5.06 27.69
N ARG A 307 -9.27 -4.42 27.60
CA ARG A 307 -10.49 -5.15 27.24
C ARG A 307 -10.45 -5.72 25.83
N LEU A 308 -9.93 -4.96 24.88
CA LEU A 308 -9.69 -5.45 23.51
C LEU A 308 -8.72 -6.65 23.50
N LEU A 309 -7.67 -6.64 24.33
CA LEU A 309 -6.74 -7.77 24.45
C LEU A 309 -7.47 -9.03 24.97
N GLU A 310 -8.28 -8.93 26.04
CA GLU A 310 -9.05 -10.06 26.57
C GLU A 310 -10.00 -10.66 25.52
N LEU A 311 -10.67 -9.79 24.74
CA LEU A 311 -11.57 -10.22 23.67
C LEU A 311 -10.80 -10.86 22.51
N ASP A 312 -9.60 -10.33 22.14
CA ASP A 312 -8.72 -10.90 21.12
C ASP A 312 -8.24 -12.31 21.53
N GLU A 313 -7.82 -12.48 22.77
CA GLU A 313 -7.45 -13.79 23.31
C GLU A 313 -8.63 -14.76 23.29
N GLY A 314 -9.82 -14.30 23.68
CA GLY A 314 -11.04 -15.10 23.65
C GLY A 314 -11.45 -15.52 22.23
N THR A 315 -11.30 -14.65 21.25
CA THR A 315 -11.59 -14.99 19.84
C THR A 315 -10.58 -15.98 19.28
N LYS A 316 -9.30 -15.81 19.57
CA LYS A 316 -8.22 -16.71 19.10
C LYS A 316 -8.27 -18.08 19.73
N THR A 317 -8.76 -18.18 20.97
CA THR A 317 -8.95 -19.45 21.67
C THR A 317 -10.28 -20.13 21.39
N GLY A 318 -11.15 -19.49 20.59
CA GLY A 318 -12.47 -20.02 20.22
C GLY A 318 -13.53 -19.85 21.31
N LEU A 319 -13.27 -19.04 22.34
CA LEU A 319 -14.22 -18.76 23.42
C LEU A 319 -15.37 -17.86 22.94
N TRP A 320 -15.08 -16.92 22.04
CA TRP A 320 -16.04 -15.97 21.47
C TRP A 320 -15.95 -15.93 19.95
N PRO A 321 -17.08 -15.94 19.20
CA PRO A 321 -17.09 -15.48 17.83
C PRO A 321 -16.65 -14.00 17.75
N ALA A 322 -15.88 -13.62 16.73
CA ALA A 322 -15.35 -12.26 16.61
C ALA A 322 -16.47 -11.20 16.54
N GLU A 323 -17.58 -11.51 15.92
CA GLU A 323 -18.79 -10.68 15.89
C GLU A 323 -19.31 -10.39 17.30
N LEU A 324 -19.51 -11.44 18.10
CA LEU A 324 -19.97 -11.30 19.49
C LEU A 324 -18.97 -10.51 20.35
N ALA A 325 -17.67 -10.71 20.14
CA ALA A 325 -16.65 -9.96 20.85
C ALA A 325 -16.72 -8.45 20.55
N LEU A 326 -16.98 -8.07 19.31
CA LEU A 326 -17.19 -6.67 18.91
C LEU A 326 -18.49 -6.08 19.50
N GLU A 327 -19.56 -6.84 19.50
CA GLU A 327 -20.84 -6.40 20.10
C GLU A 327 -20.69 -6.20 21.64
N LEU A 328 -20.04 -7.14 22.32
CA LEU A 328 -19.73 -7.01 23.75
C LEU A 328 -18.87 -5.79 24.04
N PHE A 329 -17.82 -5.59 23.26
CA PHE A 329 -16.95 -4.43 23.36
C PHE A 329 -17.72 -3.11 23.31
N VAL A 330 -18.57 -2.94 22.29
CA VAL A 330 -19.38 -1.72 22.13
C VAL A 330 -20.41 -1.56 23.24
N ALA A 331 -21.04 -2.67 23.66
CA ALA A 331 -22.07 -2.63 24.71
C ALA A 331 -21.51 -2.29 26.10
N GLU A 332 -20.30 -2.70 26.41
CA GLU A 332 -19.64 -2.50 27.73
C GLU A 332 -19.01 -1.10 27.86
N LEU A 333 -18.65 -0.45 26.75
CA LEU A 333 -18.06 0.89 26.72
C LEU A 333 -19.10 1.99 27.03
N LYS A 334 -19.86 1.83 28.10
CA LYS A 334 -20.67 2.92 28.65
C LYS A 334 -19.75 4.00 29.18
N GLY A 335 -20.05 5.25 28.84
CA GLY A 335 -19.30 6.45 29.19
C GLY A 335 -19.04 6.64 30.68
#